data_daf3ed481f4680ec947192965ca80a72
#
_entry.id   daf3ed481f4680ec947192965ca80a72
#
_cell.length_a   1.000
_cell.length_b   1.000
_cell.length_c   1.000
_cell.angle_alpha   90.00
_cell.angle_beta   90.00
_cell.angle_gamma   90.00
#
_symmetry.space_group_name_H-M   'P 1'
#
loop_
_entity.id
_entity.type
_entity.pdbx_description
1 polymer ?
#
loop_
_entity_poly.entity_id
_entity_poly.type
_entity_poly.pdbx_seq_one_letter_code
_entity_poly.pdbx_strand_id
1 'polypeptide(L)'
;AGAGRHVQRADADLFAAAQRRRMTAEQLVDSLFTISGKQITSELLTLDPQGRRPVESFLNLGRPTRAWQLTSLSNERDRPSLAIPRIQAVIDVLKQFGWRPSRQDPLTDRDEAPHALQSGILSNGILATWLTRLSAEHGITAECLKERPVDDLLEAVFLRLLTRRPSKEENERFLALLGQDYSQRIIPVADRQPIPWPKKIPAVSWSNHLSPEANVYVLELEQRAREGDPPSNALTSLWRERMEDALWSVINSPEILFVP
;
A
#
# COMPACT_ATOMS: atom_id res chain seq x y z
N ALA A 1 25.28 -0.35 -19.98
CA ALA A 1 26.16 -0.46 -18.82
C ALA A 1 26.22 0.92 -18.12
N GLY A 2 25.20 1.26 -17.38
CA GLY A 2 25.19 2.41 -16.48
C GLY A 2 25.94 2.01 -15.22
N ALA A 3 27.26 2.22 -15.22
CA ALA A 3 28.04 2.15 -14.00
C ALA A 3 27.50 3.24 -13.06
N GLY A 4 26.65 2.85 -12.13
CA GLY A 4 26.32 3.69 -11.00
C GLY A 4 27.65 4.01 -10.31
N ARG A 5 28.15 5.23 -10.46
CA ARG A 5 29.31 5.68 -9.72
C ARG A 5 29.00 5.48 -8.26
N HIS A 6 29.66 4.54 -7.61
CA HIS A 6 29.75 4.51 -6.16
C HIS A 6 30.39 5.83 -5.76
N VAL A 7 29.59 6.81 -5.38
CA VAL A 7 30.09 8.04 -4.77
C VAL A 7 30.81 7.61 -3.51
N GLN A 8 32.12 7.78 -3.48
CA GLN A 8 32.91 7.47 -2.29
C GLN A 8 32.46 8.40 -1.17
N ARG A 9 32.52 7.94 0.07
CA ARG A 9 32.11 8.71 1.26
C ARG A 9 32.75 10.12 1.31
N ALA A 10 33.96 10.25 0.80
CA ALA A 10 34.68 11.52 0.65
C ALA A 10 33.98 12.54 -0.27
N ASP A 11 33.28 12.07 -1.32
CA ASP A 11 32.57 12.97 -2.24
C ASP A 11 31.27 13.49 -1.66
N ALA A 12 30.68 12.74 -0.73
CA ALA A 12 29.49 13.16 -0.01
C ALA A 12 29.78 14.27 1.00
N ASP A 13 30.95 14.20 1.67
CA ASP A 13 31.41 15.24 2.60
C ASP A 13 31.71 16.56 1.88
N LEU A 14 31.95 16.52 0.58
CA LEU A 14 32.14 17.69 -0.27
C LEU A 14 30.83 18.22 -0.90
N PHE A 15 29.68 17.68 -0.55
CA PHE A 15 28.39 18.02 -1.14
C PHE A 15 28.33 17.87 -2.66
N ALA A 16 29.20 17.04 -3.24
CA ALA A 16 29.29 16.82 -4.67
C ALA A 16 28.11 16.00 -5.23
N ALA A 17 27.44 15.22 -4.37
CA ALA A 17 26.23 14.48 -4.71
C ALA A 17 25.37 14.24 -3.47
N ALA A 18 24.07 14.19 -3.66
CA ALA A 18 23.14 13.78 -2.62
C ALA A 18 23.40 12.30 -2.23
N GLN A 19 23.52 12.02 -0.94
CA GLN A 19 23.60 10.66 -0.45
C GLN A 19 22.22 10.01 -0.53
N ARG A 20 22.15 8.82 -1.12
CA ARG A 20 20.96 8.00 -1.06
C ARG A 20 20.65 7.66 0.40
N ARG A 21 19.52 8.11 0.87
CA ARG A 21 19.05 7.82 2.22
C ARG A 21 17.89 6.85 2.15
N ARG A 22 17.92 5.85 3.02
CA ARG A 22 16.77 4.97 3.20
C ARG A 22 15.59 5.75 3.78
N MET A 23 14.40 5.49 3.28
CA MET A 23 13.17 6.08 3.83
C MET A 23 12.90 5.54 5.23
N THR A 24 12.35 6.39 6.10
CA THR A 24 11.75 5.91 7.36
C THR A 24 10.51 5.07 7.06
N ALA A 25 10.05 4.30 8.04
CA ALA A 25 8.87 3.47 7.89
C ALA A 25 7.64 4.26 7.41
N GLU A 26 7.42 5.43 8.00
CA GLU A 26 6.29 6.31 7.66
C GLU A 26 6.44 6.91 6.27
N GLN A 27 7.66 7.34 5.91
CA GLN A 27 7.94 7.84 4.56
C GLN A 27 7.71 6.76 3.51
N LEU A 28 8.16 5.53 3.77
CA LEU A 28 7.97 4.41 2.87
C LEU A 28 6.47 4.14 2.63
N VAL A 29 5.70 3.98 3.71
CA VAL A 29 4.26 3.69 3.59
C VAL A 29 3.52 4.83 2.88
N ASP A 30 3.75 6.08 3.29
CA ASP A 30 3.11 7.23 2.65
C ASP A 30 3.51 7.36 1.17
N SER A 31 4.77 7.07 0.83
CA SER A 31 5.24 7.05 -0.57
C SER A 31 4.55 5.96 -1.37
N LEU A 32 4.47 4.73 -0.85
CA LEU A 32 3.82 3.61 -1.53
C LEU A 32 2.35 3.90 -1.86
N PHE A 33 1.60 4.49 -0.94
CA PHE A 33 0.22 4.92 -1.21
C PHE A 33 0.15 6.06 -2.24
N THR A 34 1.06 7.02 -2.15
CA THR A 34 1.10 8.15 -3.08
C THR A 34 1.42 7.71 -4.51
N ILE A 35 2.47 6.90 -4.70
CA ILE A 35 2.87 6.44 -6.04
C ILE A 35 1.84 5.50 -6.68
N SER A 36 1.18 4.65 -5.87
CA SER A 36 0.08 3.81 -6.37
C SER A 36 -1.18 4.63 -6.68
N GLY A 37 -1.27 5.87 -6.19
CA GLY A 37 -2.44 6.73 -6.33
C GLY A 37 -3.60 6.29 -5.46
N LYS A 38 -3.31 5.62 -4.36
CA LYS A 38 -4.29 5.14 -3.39
C LYS A 38 -4.23 5.95 -2.10
N GLN A 39 -5.28 5.83 -1.33
CA GLN A 39 -5.35 6.42 0.01
C GLN A 39 -5.36 5.31 1.05
N ILE A 40 -4.84 5.63 2.23
CA ILE A 40 -5.00 4.75 3.38
C ILE A 40 -6.48 4.71 3.72
N THR A 41 -7.15 3.60 3.36
CA THR A 41 -8.53 3.35 3.76
C THR A 41 -8.51 2.44 4.96
N SER A 42 -8.94 2.96 6.10
CA SER A 42 -8.93 2.24 7.36
C SER A 42 -10.30 2.30 8.02
N GLU A 43 -10.47 1.49 9.00
CA GLU A 43 -11.58 1.59 9.94
C GLU A 43 -11.46 2.92 10.70
N LEU A 44 -12.60 3.39 11.23
CA LEU A 44 -12.62 4.54 12.12
C LEU A 44 -11.85 4.23 13.40
N LEU A 45 -10.95 5.14 13.76
CA LEU A 45 -10.25 5.08 15.02
C LEU A 45 -11.16 5.69 16.09
N THR A 46 -11.63 4.84 16.98
CA THR A 46 -12.51 5.25 18.08
C THR A 46 -11.82 4.99 19.39
N LEU A 47 -11.96 5.90 20.33
CA LEU A 47 -11.53 5.71 21.70
C LEU A 47 -12.76 5.53 22.59
N ASP A 48 -13.07 4.29 22.90
CA ASP A 48 -14.02 3.94 23.95
C ASP A 48 -13.35 3.04 24.98
N PRO A 49 -12.66 3.62 25.99
CA PRO A 49 -11.89 2.84 26.97
C PRO A 49 -12.77 1.88 27.78
N GLN A 50 -14.07 2.11 27.83
CA GLN A 50 -15.01 1.33 28.64
C GLN A 50 -15.97 0.48 27.81
N GLY A 51 -16.03 0.66 26.49
CA GLY A 51 -16.91 -0.08 25.59
C GLY A 51 -18.41 0.05 25.89
N ARG A 52 -18.82 1.11 26.57
CA ARG A 52 -20.20 1.30 27.07
C ARG A 52 -21.01 2.31 26.28
N ARG A 53 -20.39 2.99 25.33
CA ARG A 53 -21.06 4.06 24.57
C ARG A 53 -21.50 3.54 23.21
N PRO A 54 -22.64 4.02 22.68
CA PRO A 54 -22.99 3.76 21.30
C PRO A 54 -21.93 4.36 20.35
N VAL A 55 -21.76 3.76 19.18
CA VAL A 55 -20.72 4.15 18.20
C VAL A 55 -20.75 5.64 17.85
N GLU A 56 -21.93 6.24 17.86
CA GLU A 56 -22.14 7.66 17.57
C GLU A 56 -21.58 8.60 18.65
N SER A 57 -21.40 8.09 19.87
CA SER A 57 -20.88 8.84 21.01
C SER A 57 -19.41 8.56 21.33
N PHE A 58 -18.74 7.73 20.54
CA PHE A 58 -17.31 7.48 20.69
C PHE A 58 -16.52 8.75 20.37
N LEU A 59 -15.40 8.92 21.09
CA LEU A 59 -14.43 9.92 20.68
C LEU A 59 -13.85 9.47 19.33
N ASN A 60 -14.33 10.10 18.29
CA ASN A 60 -13.88 9.81 16.94
C ASN A 60 -12.55 10.52 16.70
N LEU A 61 -11.49 9.75 16.58
CA LEU A 61 -10.14 10.21 16.22
C LEU A 61 -9.96 10.34 14.70
N GLY A 62 -11.03 10.11 13.93
CA GLY A 62 -11.01 10.16 12.49
C GLY A 62 -10.47 8.88 11.85
N ARG A 63 -10.19 8.99 10.55
CA ARG A 63 -9.51 7.95 9.78
C ARG A 63 -8.11 8.44 9.46
N PRO A 64 -7.07 7.68 9.76
CA PRO A 64 -5.72 8.06 9.36
C PRO A 64 -5.61 8.07 7.84
N THR A 65 -5.08 9.15 7.31
CA THR A 65 -4.78 9.32 5.89
C THR A 65 -3.29 9.29 5.60
N ARG A 66 -2.48 9.30 6.67
CA ARG A 66 -1.03 9.25 6.65
C ARG A 66 -0.50 8.32 7.74
N ALA A 67 0.63 7.68 7.44
CA ALA A 67 1.23 6.70 8.36
C ALA A 67 1.60 7.28 9.72
N TRP A 68 2.10 8.51 9.77
CA TRP A 68 2.47 9.16 11.03
C TRP A 68 1.30 9.39 11.99
N GLN A 69 0.07 9.45 11.49
CA GLN A 69 -1.13 9.61 12.32
C GLN A 69 -1.43 8.37 13.17
N LEU A 70 -0.85 7.22 12.82
CA LEU A 70 -1.04 5.97 13.55
C LEU A 70 -0.28 5.92 14.88
N THR A 71 0.65 6.83 15.12
CA THR A 71 1.49 6.83 16.34
C THR A 71 0.71 7.08 17.62
N SER A 72 -0.45 7.72 17.56
CA SER A 72 -1.26 8.09 18.73
C SER A 72 -2.21 6.99 19.24
N LEU A 73 -2.29 5.84 18.57
CA LEU A 73 -3.36 4.85 18.75
C LEU A 73 -2.88 3.55 19.39
N SER A 74 -1.85 3.62 20.23
CA SER A 74 -1.21 2.44 20.81
C SER A 74 -2.13 1.55 21.63
N ASN A 75 -3.16 2.09 22.27
CA ASN A 75 -3.96 1.35 23.24
C ASN A 75 -4.98 0.38 22.61
N GLU A 76 -5.46 0.64 21.40
CA GLU A 76 -6.42 -0.27 20.73
C GLU A 76 -5.72 -1.48 20.10
N ARG A 77 -4.43 -1.39 19.85
CA ARG A 77 -3.62 -2.44 19.22
C ARG A 77 -3.33 -3.64 20.12
N ASP A 78 -3.32 -3.42 21.41
CA ASP A 78 -3.00 -4.46 22.40
C ASP A 78 -4.19 -5.38 22.70
N ARG A 79 -5.31 -5.20 21.99
CA ARG A 79 -6.55 -5.92 22.21
C ARG A 79 -6.97 -6.67 20.96
N PRO A 80 -6.64 -7.95 20.82
CA PRO A 80 -6.95 -8.75 19.63
C PRO A 80 -8.44 -8.77 19.26
N SER A 81 -9.32 -8.68 20.26
CA SER A 81 -10.78 -8.65 20.05
C SER A 81 -11.31 -7.37 19.40
N LEU A 82 -10.49 -6.33 19.36
CA LEU A 82 -10.80 -5.05 18.72
C LEU A 82 -9.89 -4.81 17.49
N ALA A 83 -9.31 -5.89 16.96
CA ALA A 83 -8.44 -5.79 15.79
C ALA A 83 -9.11 -5.03 14.67
N ILE A 84 -8.39 -4.06 14.14
CA ILE A 84 -8.76 -3.27 12.99
C ILE A 84 -7.89 -3.75 11.82
N PRO A 85 -8.35 -4.74 11.05
CA PRO A 85 -7.48 -5.51 10.15
C PRO A 85 -6.77 -4.66 9.10
N ARG A 86 -7.42 -3.62 8.59
CA ARG A 86 -6.80 -2.73 7.58
C ARG A 86 -5.69 -1.88 8.18
N ILE A 87 -5.91 -1.32 9.35
CA ILE A 87 -4.87 -0.58 10.07
C ILE A 87 -3.73 -1.52 10.46
N GLN A 88 -4.06 -2.73 10.93
CA GLN A 88 -3.06 -3.69 11.33
C GLN A 88 -2.11 -4.05 10.18
N ALA A 89 -2.62 -4.20 8.96
CA ALA A 89 -1.79 -4.45 7.79
C ALA A 89 -0.77 -3.33 7.52
N VAL A 90 -1.15 -2.07 7.73
CA VAL A 90 -0.23 -0.92 7.64
C VAL A 90 0.78 -0.92 8.78
N ILE A 91 0.33 -1.17 10.02
CA ILE A 91 1.17 -1.24 11.21
C ILE A 91 2.22 -2.35 11.08
N ASP A 92 1.86 -3.49 10.53
CA ASP A 92 2.79 -4.60 10.34
C ASP A 92 3.95 -4.21 9.42
N VAL A 93 3.68 -3.49 8.34
CA VAL A 93 4.74 -2.94 7.49
C VAL A 93 5.58 -1.91 8.26
N LEU A 94 4.93 -0.97 8.94
CA LEU A 94 5.65 0.05 9.72
C LEU A 94 6.62 -0.57 10.74
N LYS A 95 6.16 -1.61 11.47
CA LYS A 95 6.98 -2.31 12.46
C LYS A 95 8.21 -2.98 11.83
N GLN A 96 8.06 -3.61 10.67
CA GLN A 96 9.17 -4.26 9.96
C GLN A 96 10.22 -3.24 9.47
N PHE A 97 9.85 -1.98 9.32
CA PHE A 97 10.75 -0.90 8.91
C PHE A 97 11.19 -0.01 10.07
N GLY A 98 11.14 -0.52 11.31
CA GLY A 98 11.71 0.12 12.49
C GLY A 98 10.79 1.11 13.20
N TRP A 99 9.50 1.20 12.80
CA TRP A 99 8.55 2.02 13.53
C TRP A 99 8.21 1.40 14.89
N ARG A 100 8.25 2.22 15.94
CA ARG A 100 7.89 1.81 17.30
C ARG A 100 6.60 2.48 17.75
N PRO A 101 5.63 1.70 18.25
CA PRO A 101 4.34 2.22 18.69
C PRO A 101 4.38 2.91 20.06
N SER A 102 5.45 2.73 20.82
CA SER A 102 5.58 3.27 22.17
C SER A 102 6.05 4.72 22.15
N ARG A 103 5.38 5.58 22.93
CA ARG A 103 5.81 6.96 23.16
C ARG A 103 6.99 7.09 24.10
N GLN A 104 7.37 5.99 24.78
CA GLN A 104 8.40 6.02 25.83
C GLN A 104 9.82 5.94 25.29
N ASP A 105 9.97 5.46 24.05
CA ASP A 105 11.29 5.35 23.43
C ASP A 105 11.63 6.64 22.68
N PRO A 106 12.86 7.15 22.81
CA PRO A 106 13.34 8.27 22.02
C PRO A 106 13.20 7.98 20.53
N LEU A 107 12.77 8.96 19.75
CA LEU A 107 12.66 8.85 18.29
C LEU A 107 13.99 8.49 17.60
N THR A 108 15.10 8.67 18.31
CA THR A 108 16.46 8.40 17.85
C THR A 108 16.85 6.93 17.88
N ASP A 109 16.10 6.08 18.58
CA ASP A 109 16.43 4.65 18.73
C ASP A 109 15.53 3.76 17.88
N ARG A 110 15.51 4.04 16.57
CA ARG A 110 14.80 3.20 15.58
C ARG A 110 15.75 2.14 15.05
N ASP A 111 15.25 0.89 14.97
CA ASP A 111 15.99 -0.15 14.29
C ASP A 111 15.78 -0.04 12.77
N GLU A 112 16.72 0.65 12.13
CA GLU A 112 16.72 0.84 10.66
C GLU A 112 17.52 -0.26 9.93
N ALA A 113 18.03 -1.26 10.65
CA ALA A 113 18.81 -2.32 10.04
C ALA A 113 18.00 -3.12 9.02
N PRO A 114 18.56 -3.38 7.84
CA PRO A 114 17.91 -4.23 6.86
C PRO A 114 17.82 -5.67 7.36
N HIS A 115 16.64 -6.29 7.20
CA HIS A 115 16.45 -7.72 7.51
C HIS A 115 15.48 -8.38 6.51
N ALA A 116 15.55 -9.72 6.43
CA ALA A 116 14.83 -10.49 5.41
C ALA A 116 13.29 -10.33 5.45
N LEU A 117 12.71 -10.08 6.63
CA LEU A 117 11.26 -9.92 6.76
C LEU A 117 10.73 -8.66 6.06
N GLN A 118 11.58 -7.66 5.82
CA GLN A 118 11.18 -6.43 5.13
C GLN A 118 10.81 -6.70 3.67
N SER A 119 11.62 -7.49 2.96
CA SER A 119 11.27 -7.91 1.60
C SER A 119 10.05 -8.84 1.60
N GLY A 120 9.97 -9.75 2.54
CA GLY A 120 8.84 -10.67 2.68
C GLY A 120 7.50 -9.96 2.88
N ILE A 121 7.44 -8.93 3.72
CA ILE A 121 6.18 -8.20 3.96
C ILE A 121 5.77 -7.31 2.79
N LEU A 122 6.74 -6.77 2.03
CA LEU A 122 6.44 -5.99 0.83
C LEU A 122 6.00 -6.87 -0.34
N SER A 123 6.52 -8.10 -0.45
CA SER A 123 6.18 -9.00 -1.56
C SER A 123 4.90 -9.80 -1.30
N ASN A 124 4.67 -10.25 -0.07
CA ASN A 124 3.59 -11.19 0.26
C ASN A 124 2.59 -10.65 1.30
N GLY A 125 2.81 -9.44 1.81
CA GLY A 125 1.91 -8.83 2.79
C GLY A 125 0.60 -8.35 2.17
N ILE A 126 -0.41 -8.18 3.01
CA ILE A 126 -1.72 -7.65 2.62
C ILE A 126 -1.59 -6.30 1.91
N LEU A 127 -0.66 -5.45 2.38
CA LEU A 127 -0.42 -4.14 1.77
C LEU A 127 0.07 -4.25 0.32
N ALA A 128 0.89 -5.25 -0.01
CA ALA A 128 1.33 -5.50 -1.38
C ALA A 128 0.13 -5.71 -2.32
N THR A 129 -0.84 -6.53 -1.92
CA THR A 129 -2.08 -6.75 -2.67
C THR A 129 -2.85 -5.45 -2.91
N TRP A 130 -2.94 -4.59 -1.89
CA TRP A 130 -3.65 -3.32 -2.06
C TRP A 130 -2.95 -2.38 -3.03
N LEU A 131 -1.63 -2.27 -2.92
CA LEU A 131 -0.83 -1.33 -3.72
C LEU A 131 -0.77 -1.72 -5.19
N THR A 132 -0.71 -3.02 -5.49
CA THR A 132 -0.61 -3.53 -6.86
C THR A 132 -1.96 -3.68 -7.55
N ARG A 133 -3.05 -3.88 -6.79
CA ARG A 133 -4.39 -4.09 -7.32
C ARG A 133 -4.90 -2.90 -8.11
N LEU A 134 -5.26 -3.12 -9.36
CA LEU A 134 -5.97 -2.13 -10.19
C LEU A 134 -7.47 -2.17 -9.87
N SER A 135 -7.91 -1.33 -8.94
CA SER A 135 -9.27 -1.34 -8.41
C SER A 135 -10.13 -0.18 -8.99
N ALA A 136 -10.04 1.00 -8.48
CA ALA A 136 -10.85 2.13 -8.94
C ALA A 136 -10.22 2.83 -10.16
N GLU A 137 -10.99 3.66 -10.87
CA GLU A 137 -10.54 4.42 -12.04
C GLU A 137 -9.70 5.65 -11.65
N HIS A 138 -8.74 5.49 -10.74
CA HIS A 138 -7.81 6.51 -10.29
C HIS A 138 -6.39 5.94 -10.12
N GLY A 139 -5.43 6.83 -9.92
CA GLY A 139 -4.04 6.41 -9.78
C GLY A 139 -3.52 5.70 -11.04
N ILE A 140 -2.91 4.54 -10.86
CA ILE A 140 -2.35 3.76 -11.97
C ILE A 140 -3.44 3.16 -12.85
N THR A 141 -4.59 2.80 -12.30
CA THR A 141 -5.73 2.32 -13.08
C THR A 141 -6.16 3.36 -14.12
N ALA A 142 -6.24 4.63 -13.73
CA ALA A 142 -6.56 5.72 -14.66
C ALA A 142 -5.49 5.86 -15.77
N GLU A 143 -4.22 5.63 -15.46
CA GLU A 143 -3.17 5.61 -16.49
C GLU A 143 -3.37 4.46 -17.49
N CYS A 144 -3.79 3.28 -17.01
CA CYS A 144 -4.07 2.11 -17.86
C CYS A 144 -5.28 2.30 -18.79
N LEU A 145 -6.22 3.17 -18.43
CA LEU A 145 -7.42 3.45 -19.22
C LEU A 145 -7.22 4.51 -20.31
N LYS A 146 -6.09 5.21 -20.32
CA LYS A 146 -5.80 6.20 -21.37
C LYS A 146 -5.45 5.51 -22.69
N GLU A 147 -6.00 6.03 -23.78
CA GLU A 147 -5.63 5.59 -25.13
C GLU A 147 -4.25 6.16 -25.48
N ARG A 148 -3.24 5.29 -25.51
CA ARG A 148 -1.86 5.63 -25.86
C ARG A 148 -1.07 4.36 -26.18
N PRO A 149 0.12 4.46 -26.82
CA PRO A 149 1.02 3.34 -27.01
C PRO A 149 1.43 2.71 -25.66
N VAL A 150 1.75 1.41 -25.68
CA VAL A 150 2.15 0.68 -24.47
C VAL A 150 3.48 1.21 -23.91
N ASP A 151 4.39 1.67 -24.75
CA ASP A 151 5.65 2.30 -24.34
C ASP A 151 5.41 3.56 -23.50
N ASP A 152 4.47 4.41 -23.92
CA ASP A 152 4.12 5.64 -23.19
C ASP A 152 3.46 5.31 -21.85
N LEU A 153 2.71 4.20 -21.77
CA LEU A 153 2.17 3.72 -20.50
C LEU A 153 3.29 3.27 -19.56
N LEU A 154 4.25 2.50 -20.08
CA LEU A 154 5.41 2.03 -19.31
C LEU A 154 6.24 3.20 -18.80
N GLU A 155 6.55 4.18 -19.67
CA GLU A 155 7.27 5.38 -19.25
C GLU A 155 6.54 6.11 -18.12
N ALA A 156 5.21 6.32 -18.26
CA ALA A 156 4.41 6.98 -17.24
C ALA A 156 4.38 6.23 -15.90
N VAL A 157 4.34 4.91 -15.94
CA VAL A 157 4.37 4.05 -14.75
C VAL A 157 5.73 4.14 -14.06
N PHE A 158 6.83 4.01 -14.81
CA PHE A 158 8.18 4.10 -14.24
C PHE A 158 8.47 5.49 -13.67
N LEU A 159 8.08 6.56 -14.37
CA LEU A 159 8.23 7.92 -13.87
C LEU A 159 7.43 8.12 -12.57
N ARG A 160 6.25 7.55 -12.48
CA ARG A 160 5.41 7.64 -11.30
C ARG A 160 5.96 6.85 -10.11
N LEU A 161 6.44 5.63 -10.34
CA LEU A 161 6.89 4.72 -9.28
C LEU A 161 8.34 4.95 -8.88
N LEU A 162 9.22 5.18 -9.85
CA LEU A 162 10.68 5.23 -9.67
C LEU A 162 11.30 6.59 -10.03
N THR A 163 10.50 7.57 -10.45
CA THR A 163 10.98 8.91 -10.89
C THR A 163 12.03 8.88 -11.99
N ARG A 164 12.13 7.77 -12.73
CA ARG A 164 13.02 7.60 -13.88
C ARG A 164 12.31 6.87 -15.02
N ARG A 165 12.87 6.96 -16.21
CA ARG A 165 12.46 6.13 -17.35
C ARG A 165 12.93 4.68 -17.17
N PRO A 166 12.22 3.69 -17.77
CA PRO A 166 12.71 2.33 -17.82
C PRO A 166 14.02 2.25 -18.60
N SER A 167 14.93 1.37 -18.21
CA SER A 167 16.07 1.01 -19.03
C SER A 167 15.60 0.25 -20.28
N LYS A 168 16.48 0.11 -21.27
CA LYS A 168 16.16 -0.65 -22.50
C LYS A 168 15.73 -2.09 -22.18
N GLU A 169 16.44 -2.75 -21.28
CA GLU A 169 16.15 -4.12 -20.87
C GLU A 169 14.80 -4.23 -20.10
N GLU A 170 14.54 -3.27 -19.22
CA GLU A 170 13.25 -3.19 -18.51
C GLU A 170 12.12 -2.98 -19.52
N ASN A 171 12.27 -2.03 -20.44
CA ASN A 171 11.27 -1.75 -21.44
C ASN A 171 10.95 -2.98 -22.29
N GLU A 172 11.96 -3.68 -22.81
CA GLU A 172 11.80 -4.89 -23.62
C GLU A 172 11.03 -5.99 -22.85
N ARG A 173 11.36 -6.22 -21.56
CA ARG A 173 10.71 -7.21 -20.70
C ARG A 173 9.25 -6.86 -20.44
N PHE A 174 8.99 -5.61 -20.05
CA PHE A 174 7.63 -5.18 -19.75
C PHE A 174 6.76 -5.08 -21.00
N LEU A 175 7.32 -4.71 -22.15
CA LEU A 175 6.60 -4.76 -23.43
C LEU A 175 6.20 -6.18 -23.82
N ALA A 176 7.08 -7.16 -23.62
CA ALA A 176 6.76 -8.56 -23.86
C ALA A 176 5.59 -9.06 -22.99
N LEU A 177 5.49 -8.56 -21.74
CA LEU A 177 4.43 -8.92 -20.81
C LEU A 177 3.10 -8.19 -21.11
N LEU A 178 3.15 -6.89 -21.32
CA LEU A 178 1.97 -6.02 -21.37
C LEU A 178 1.46 -5.74 -22.80
N GLY A 179 2.29 -6.00 -23.82
CA GLY A 179 1.90 -5.82 -25.22
C GLY A 179 0.83 -6.79 -25.71
N GLN A 180 0.75 -7.96 -25.09
CA GLN A 180 -0.28 -8.95 -25.42
C GLN A 180 -1.65 -8.41 -25.00
N ASP A 181 -2.61 -8.44 -25.94
CA ASP A 181 -4.00 -7.99 -25.75
C ASP A 181 -4.13 -6.51 -25.30
N TYR A 182 -3.07 -5.71 -25.43
CA TYR A 182 -3.07 -4.32 -24.98
C TYR A 182 -4.17 -3.48 -25.63
N SER A 183 -4.39 -3.66 -26.93
CA SER A 183 -5.44 -2.93 -27.67
C SER A 183 -6.86 -3.27 -27.19
N GLN A 184 -7.05 -4.44 -26.63
CA GLN A 184 -8.35 -4.94 -26.14
C GLN A 184 -8.48 -4.87 -24.62
N ARG A 185 -7.55 -4.22 -23.94
CA ARG A 185 -7.53 -4.18 -22.47
C ARG A 185 -8.72 -3.47 -21.83
N ILE A 186 -9.28 -2.49 -22.53
CA ILE A 186 -10.37 -1.64 -22.00
C ILE A 186 -11.72 -2.26 -22.36
N ILE A 187 -12.52 -2.49 -21.34
CA ILE A 187 -13.91 -2.94 -21.50
C ILE A 187 -14.80 -1.73 -21.74
N PRO A 188 -15.58 -1.71 -22.83
CA PRO A 188 -16.55 -0.64 -23.10
C PRO A 188 -17.53 -0.47 -21.93
N VAL A 189 -17.95 0.75 -21.66
CA VAL A 189 -18.85 1.05 -20.52
C VAL A 189 -20.13 0.21 -20.55
N ALA A 190 -20.67 -0.06 -21.75
CA ALA A 190 -21.89 -0.86 -21.94
C ALA A 190 -21.72 -2.33 -21.48
N ASP A 191 -20.49 -2.85 -21.52
CA ASP A 191 -20.19 -4.27 -21.24
C ASP A 191 -19.66 -4.49 -19.82
N ARG A 192 -19.45 -3.42 -19.05
CA ARG A 192 -18.92 -3.49 -17.69
C ARG A 192 -19.94 -4.09 -16.73
N GLN A 193 -19.53 -5.13 -16.03
CA GLN A 193 -20.32 -5.69 -14.94
C GLN A 193 -20.28 -4.77 -13.72
N PRO A 194 -21.43 -4.55 -13.04
CA PRO A 194 -21.44 -3.71 -11.84
C PRO A 194 -20.59 -4.35 -10.73
N ILE A 195 -19.78 -3.56 -10.08
CA ILE A 195 -19.06 -3.99 -8.87
C ILE A 195 -20.07 -3.99 -7.72
N PRO A 196 -20.30 -5.14 -7.06
CA PRO A 196 -21.23 -5.19 -5.95
C PRO A 196 -20.74 -4.32 -4.78
N TRP A 197 -21.65 -3.54 -4.20
CA TRP A 197 -21.34 -2.79 -2.99
C TRP A 197 -21.01 -3.74 -1.83
N PRO A 198 -19.91 -3.51 -1.10
CA PRO A 198 -19.56 -4.36 0.02
C PRO A 198 -20.65 -4.26 1.11
N LYS A 199 -21.09 -5.41 1.60
CA LYS A 199 -22.04 -5.50 2.70
C LYS A 199 -21.52 -4.76 3.92
N LYS A 200 -22.33 -3.94 4.58
CA LYS A 200 -21.91 -3.29 5.81
C LYS A 200 -21.77 -4.35 6.91
N ILE A 201 -20.58 -4.46 7.47
CA ILE A 201 -20.32 -5.33 8.62
C ILE A 201 -20.53 -4.51 9.89
N PRO A 202 -21.27 -5.04 10.89
CA PRO A 202 -21.38 -4.39 12.19
C PRO A 202 -20.02 -4.18 12.85
N ALA A 203 -19.88 -3.06 13.55
CA ALA A 203 -18.66 -2.79 14.29
C ALA A 203 -18.57 -3.72 15.52
N VAL A 204 -17.38 -4.29 15.73
CA VAL A 204 -17.08 -5.02 16.95
C VAL A 204 -16.44 -4.05 17.94
N SER A 205 -16.97 -4.00 19.14
CA SER A 205 -16.53 -3.13 20.23
C SER A 205 -16.45 -3.90 21.56
N TRP A 206 -15.97 -3.27 22.58
CA TRP A 206 -15.96 -3.86 23.93
C TRP A 206 -17.33 -4.31 24.42
N SER A 207 -18.39 -3.68 23.97
CA SER A 207 -19.77 -4.00 24.40
C SER A 207 -20.29 -5.30 23.80
N ASN A 208 -19.82 -5.69 22.61
CA ASN A 208 -20.32 -6.85 21.88
C ASN A 208 -19.25 -7.89 21.50
N HIS A 209 -17.97 -7.68 21.86
CA HIS A 209 -16.87 -8.57 21.44
C HIS A 209 -16.98 -10.00 21.96
N LEU A 210 -17.75 -10.23 23.00
CA LEU A 210 -18.01 -11.57 23.55
C LEU A 210 -19.24 -12.26 22.93
N SER A 211 -19.97 -11.58 22.05
CA SER A 211 -21.08 -12.23 21.34
C SER A 211 -20.55 -13.25 20.32
N PRO A 212 -21.27 -14.35 20.07
CA PRO A 212 -20.87 -15.34 19.07
C PRO A 212 -20.69 -14.74 17.67
N GLU A 213 -21.50 -13.74 17.32
CA GLU A 213 -21.47 -13.07 16.02
C GLU A 213 -20.23 -12.19 15.86
N ALA A 214 -19.66 -11.67 16.95
CA ALA A 214 -18.49 -10.79 16.90
C ALA A 214 -17.29 -11.49 16.22
N ASN A 215 -17.06 -12.76 16.50
CA ASN A 215 -16.01 -13.53 15.85
C ASN A 215 -16.24 -13.66 14.33
N VAL A 216 -17.49 -13.85 13.92
CA VAL A 216 -17.83 -13.94 12.49
C VAL A 216 -17.55 -12.59 11.80
N TYR A 217 -17.91 -11.48 12.43
CA TYR A 217 -17.66 -10.14 11.90
C TYR A 217 -16.16 -9.82 11.81
N VAL A 218 -15.38 -10.19 12.83
CA VAL A 218 -13.92 -10.00 12.80
C VAL A 218 -13.29 -10.81 11.66
N LEU A 219 -13.65 -12.08 11.50
CA LEU A 219 -13.16 -12.93 10.42
C LEU A 219 -13.53 -12.37 9.03
N GLU A 220 -14.76 -11.87 8.87
CA GLU A 220 -15.19 -11.23 7.62
C GLU A 220 -14.41 -9.94 7.34
N LEU A 221 -14.13 -9.13 8.35
CA LEU A 221 -13.30 -7.92 8.22
C LEU A 221 -11.85 -8.28 7.83
N GLU A 222 -11.28 -9.31 8.44
CA GLU A 222 -9.95 -9.80 8.10
C GLU A 222 -9.89 -10.33 6.66
N GLN A 223 -10.89 -11.11 6.26
CA GLN A 223 -10.97 -11.61 4.87
C GLN A 223 -11.04 -10.44 3.88
N ARG A 224 -11.89 -9.45 4.12
CA ARG A 224 -11.98 -8.25 3.27
C ARG A 224 -10.68 -7.45 3.24
N ALA A 225 -9.99 -7.36 4.38
CA ALA A 225 -8.69 -6.71 4.42
C ALA A 225 -7.66 -7.46 3.56
N ARG A 226 -7.67 -8.78 3.58
CA ARG A 226 -6.78 -9.62 2.74
C ARG A 226 -7.11 -9.52 1.26
N GLU A 227 -8.39 -9.52 0.91
CA GLU A 227 -8.84 -9.40 -0.48
C GLU A 227 -8.55 -8.03 -1.08
N GLY A 228 -8.56 -6.98 -0.24
CA GLY A 228 -8.41 -5.59 -0.68
C GLY A 228 -9.63 -5.07 -1.41
N ASP A 229 -9.44 -4.00 -2.17
CA ASP A 229 -10.51 -3.42 -2.97
C ASP A 229 -10.84 -4.32 -4.17
N PRO A 230 -12.11 -4.37 -4.62
CA PRO A 230 -12.47 -5.17 -5.76
C PRO A 230 -11.73 -4.70 -7.02
N PRO A 231 -11.34 -5.63 -7.89
CA PRO A 231 -10.63 -5.29 -9.12
C PRO A 231 -11.50 -4.43 -10.05
N SER A 232 -10.85 -3.56 -10.83
CA SER A 232 -11.52 -2.72 -11.82
C SER A 232 -12.30 -3.57 -12.83
N ASN A 233 -13.54 -3.18 -13.09
CA ASN A 233 -14.37 -3.75 -14.14
C ASN A 233 -14.18 -3.06 -15.51
N ALA A 234 -13.29 -2.07 -15.58
CA ALA A 234 -12.98 -1.35 -16.80
C ALA A 234 -11.85 -1.98 -17.62
N LEU A 235 -11.13 -2.94 -17.04
CA LEU A 235 -10.02 -3.64 -17.66
C LEU A 235 -10.32 -5.14 -17.76
N THR A 236 -9.90 -5.76 -18.85
CA THR A 236 -9.99 -7.22 -19.00
C THR A 236 -9.13 -7.91 -17.93
N SER A 237 -9.65 -9.00 -17.35
CA SER A 237 -9.01 -9.67 -16.21
C SER A 237 -7.57 -10.08 -16.52
N LEU A 238 -7.37 -10.72 -17.68
CA LEU A 238 -6.05 -11.24 -18.06
C LEU A 238 -4.99 -10.13 -18.20
N TRP A 239 -5.32 -9.03 -18.86
CA TRP A 239 -4.38 -7.92 -19.02
C TRP A 239 -4.17 -7.18 -17.70
N ARG A 240 -5.22 -7.01 -16.90
CA ARG A 240 -5.15 -6.40 -15.58
C ARG A 240 -4.19 -7.16 -14.66
N GLU A 241 -4.30 -8.49 -14.60
CA GLU A 241 -3.43 -9.35 -13.79
C GLU A 241 -1.97 -9.23 -14.21
N ARG A 242 -1.67 -9.23 -15.52
CA ARG A 242 -0.32 -8.98 -16.01
C ARG A 242 0.23 -7.61 -15.57
N MET A 243 -0.62 -6.59 -15.57
CA MET A 243 -0.22 -5.25 -15.12
C MET A 243 -0.03 -5.21 -13.59
N GLU A 244 -0.85 -5.92 -12.82
CA GLU A 244 -0.69 -6.08 -11.37
C GLU A 244 0.64 -6.79 -11.05
N ASP A 245 1.02 -7.83 -11.81
CA ASP A 245 2.32 -8.51 -11.69
C ASP A 245 3.49 -7.58 -12.05
N ALA A 246 3.33 -6.78 -13.10
CA ALA A 246 4.31 -5.76 -13.47
C ALA A 246 4.51 -4.74 -12.35
N LEU A 247 3.43 -4.23 -11.77
CA LEU A 247 3.48 -3.31 -10.63
C LEU A 247 4.13 -3.96 -9.42
N TRP A 248 3.79 -5.21 -9.14
CA TRP A 248 4.39 -5.96 -8.05
C TRP A 248 5.92 -6.04 -8.21
N SER A 249 6.42 -6.31 -9.40
CA SER A 249 7.85 -6.40 -9.65
C SER A 249 8.57 -5.06 -9.45
N VAL A 250 7.95 -3.94 -9.86
CA VAL A 250 8.52 -2.60 -9.68
C VAL A 250 8.48 -2.15 -8.21
N ILE A 251 7.36 -2.38 -7.51
CA ILE A 251 7.20 -2.02 -6.09
C ILE A 251 8.16 -2.82 -5.19
N ASN A 252 8.53 -4.04 -5.59
CA ASN A 252 9.53 -4.84 -4.89
C ASN A 252 10.98 -4.56 -5.33
N SER A 253 11.20 -3.60 -6.22
CA SER A 253 12.55 -3.14 -6.56
C SER A 253 13.23 -2.49 -5.34
N PRO A 254 14.53 -2.76 -5.10
CA PRO A 254 15.28 -2.10 -4.03
C PRO A 254 15.28 -0.58 -4.12
N GLU A 255 15.07 -0.01 -5.31
CA GLU A 255 15.03 1.44 -5.52
C GLU A 255 13.93 2.13 -4.73
N ILE A 256 12.79 1.46 -4.52
CA ILE A 256 11.63 1.98 -3.77
C ILE A 256 11.98 2.36 -2.33
N LEU A 257 13.01 1.78 -1.75
CA LEU A 257 13.37 1.98 -0.35
C LEU A 257 14.20 3.25 -0.09
N PHE A 258 14.65 3.91 -1.16
CA PHE A 258 15.59 5.02 -1.04
C PHE A 258 15.04 6.31 -1.62
N VAL A 259 15.36 7.40 -0.94
CA VAL A 259 15.21 8.75 -1.49
C VAL A 259 16.47 9.10 -2.27
N PRO A 260 16.33 9.64 -3.50
CA PRO A 260 17.48 10.08 -4.29
C PRO A 260 18.27 11.20 -3.64
#